data_576e1dfdaf91422fc7401622df6a1f84
#
_entry.id   576e1dfdaf91422fc7401622df6a1f84
#
_cell.length_a   1.000
_cell.length_b   1.000
_cell.length_c   1.000
_cell.angle_alpha   90.00
_cell.angle_beta   90.00
_cell.angle_gamma   90.00
#
_symmetry.space_group_name_H-M   'P 1'
#
loop_
_entity.id
_entity.type
_entity.pdbx_description
1 polymer ?
#
loop_
_entity_poly.entity_id
_entity_poly.type
_entity_poly.pdbx_seq_one_letter_code
_entity_poly.pdbx_strand_id
1 'polypeptide(L)'
;MDQPKRTQPASSPPSAALAIAAVVIPPRGQDRPGTAPSADLLACQAMKEAEALAVWGSLERCLTPAEALEFWRGNEYEERHLFLARAGGEPVGMCSVTLPLRENLATAGIDVLVIPARRRRGLGRALLEHAETVARARGRSSLDSFHEVPLDAVRRDSPMVAARSGAGQLPGDDPATAFALSAGYALEQVERSSRLMLPVPDTRLARLEADALARSGDYILTAWDGHCPDTLVAGYTGLRARMSTDAPTAGMDWEREDWDVRRVRDDEQALVRSGVQTSVAAAVYRPTGELVAYSVLAWRPQVPESLLQQDTLVAAGHRGHRLGMLIKAANLRHAQEKWPPARSVLTWNASENQHMLAINTALGFRPAGYEGEWQKRLG
;
A
#
# COMPACT_ATOMS: atom_id res chain seq x y z
N MET A 1 30.99 -59.64 31.42
CA MET A 1 29.92 -58.65 31.66
C MET A 1 30.42 -57.36 31.10
N ASP A 2 30.04 -57.08 29.86
CA ASP A 2 30.43 -55.88 29.13
C ASP A 2 29.37 -54.78 29.38
N GLN A 3 29.78 -53.61 29.88
CA GLN A 3 28.89 -52.48 30.02
C GLN A 3 28.75 -51.75 28.68
N PRO A 4 27.54 -51.38 28.27
CA PRO A 4 27.34 -50.61 27.05
C PRO A 4 27.85 -49.15 27.24
N LYS A 5 28.69 -48.70 26.33
CA LYS A 5 29.12 -47.28 26.21
C LYS A 5 27.92 -46.39 25.95
N ARG A 6 27.69 -45.42 26.86
CA ARG A 6 26.75 -44.32 26.66
C ARG A 6 27.24 -43.45 25.49
N THR A 7 26.51 -43.45 24.41
CA THR A 7 26.65 -42.45 23.33
C THR A 7 26.20 -41.07 23.85
N GLN A 8 27.11 -40.12 23.86
CA GLN A 8 26.77 -38.70 24.09
C GLN A 8 25.85 -38.23 22.97
N PRO A 9 24.80 -37.42 23.29
CA PRO A 9 23.98 -36.79 22.24
C PRO A 9 24.87 -35.83 21.47
N ALA A 10 24.76 -35.87 20.14
CA ALA A 10 25.45 -34.95 19.23
C ALA A 10 25.08 -33.50 19.59
N SER A 11 26.08 -32.68 19.85
CA SER A 11 25.91 -31.25 20.05
C SER A 11 25.22 -30.65 18.84
N SER A 12 24.08 -29.99 19.07
CA SER A 12 23.41 -29.21 18.04
C SER A 12 24.41 -28.22 17.40
N PRO A 13 24.41 -28.08 16.06
CA PRO A 13 25.32 -27.14 15.40
C PRO A 13 25.08 -25.73 15.97
N PRO A 14 26.14 -24.91 16.14
CA PRO A 14 26.00 -23.55 16.64
C PRO A 14 24.98 -22.79 15.77
N SER A 15 24.03 -22.11 16.41
CA SER A 15 23.10 -21.24 15.73
C SER A 15 23.90 -20.26 14.87
N ALA A 16 23.76 -20.36 13.56
CA ALA A 16 24.45 -19.45 12.65
C ALA A 16 24.09 -18.01 13.05
N ALA A 17 25.13 -17.16 13.27
CA ALA A 17 24.93 -15.79 13.69
C ALA A 17 24.03 -15.04 12.72
N LEU A 18 23.01 -14.36 13.26
CA LEU A 18 22.15 -13.47 12.49
C LEU A 18 22.92 -12.20 12.19
N ALA A 19 23.00 -11.84 10.91
CA ALA A 19 23.53 -10.57 10.44
C ALA A 19 22.41 -9.76 9.76
N ILE A 20 22.17 -8.53 10.20
CA ILE A 20 21.24 -7.59 9.58
C ILE A 20 22.08 -6.47 8.98
N ALA A 21 21.98 -6.25 7.68
CA ALA A 21 22.78 -5.26 6.95
C ALA A 21 21.88 -4.39 6.07
N ALA A 22 22.24 -3.11 5.93
CA ALA A 22 21.58 -2.20 5.01
C ALA A 22 21.77 -2.66 3.56
N VAL A 23 20.70 -2.64 2.78
CA VAL A 23 20.73 -2.91 1.35
C VAL A 23 21.14 -1.64 0.62
N VAL A 24 22.16 -1.75 -0.22
CA VAL A 24 22.61 -0.62 -1.03
C VAL A 24 21.65 -0.44 -2.20
N ILE A 25 21.03 0.74 -2.26
CA ILE A 25 20.12 1.13 -3.36
C ILE A 25 20.91 2.02 -4.32
N PRO A 26 21.01 1.66 -5.62
CA PRO A 26 21.75 2.46 -6.58
C PRO A 26 21.07 3.82 -6.80
N PRO A 27 21.82 4.95 -6.75
CA PRO A 27 21.26 6.28 -6.94
C PRO A 27 20.74 6.48 -8.37
N ARG A 28 19.81 7.44 -8.54
CA ARG A 28 19.33 7.85 -9.86
C ARG A 28 20.48 8.32 -10.75
N GLY A 29 20.37 8.05 -12.06
CA GLY A 29 21.40 8.43 -13.04
C GLY A 29 22.57 7.45 -13.18
N GLN A 30 22.65 6.44 -12.34
CA GLN A 30 23.59 5.31 -12.51
C GLN A 30 22.93 4.09 -13.20
N ASP A 31 21.70 4.25 -13.68
CA ASP A 31 20.96 3.24 -14.44
C ASP A 31 21.54 3.10 -15.86
N ARG A 32 22.81 2.68 -15.97
CA ARG A 32 23.37 2.32 -17.26
C ARG A 32 22.74 1.02 -17.74
N PRO A 33 22.48 0.84 -19.05
CA PRO A 33 22.11 -0.47 -19.57
C PRO A 33 23.13 -1.50 -19.11
N GLY A 34 22.70 -2.48 -18.30
CA GLY A 34 23.56 -3.51 -17.71
C GLY A 34 23.96 -3.30 -16.24
N THR A 35 23.57 -2.22 -15.57
CA THR A 35 23.72 -2.10 -14.12
C THR A 35 22.58 -2.88 -13.44
N ALA A 36 22.82 -4.14 -13.13
CA ALA A 36 21.85 -4.96 -12.40
C ALA A 36 21.63 -4.40 -10.98
N PRO A 37 20.40 -4.48 -10.44
CA PRO A 37 20.16 -4.25 -9.02
C PRO A 37 21.11 -5.11 -8.15
N SER A 38 21.46 -4.63 -6.95
CA SER A 38 22.32 -5.41 -6.05
C SER A 38 21.69 -6.77 -5.75
N ALA A 39 22.53 -7.80 -5.53
CA ALA A 39 22.05 -9.14 -5.16
C ALA A 39 21.14 -9.11 -3.93
N ASP A 40 21.40 -8.18 -2.99
CA ASP A 40 20.61 -8.00 -1.77
C ASP A 40 19.23 -7.40 -2.07
N LEU A 41 19.14 -6.43 -2.98
CA LEU A 41 17.85 -5.87 -3.40
C LEU A 41 17.00 -6.93 -4.14
N LEU A 42 17.63 -7.72 -5.00
CA LEU A 42 16.95 -8.84 -5.67
C LEU A 42 16.48 -9.90 -4.69
N ALA A 43 17.27 -10.20 -3.65
CA ALA A 43 16.86 -11.14 -2.60
C ALA A 43 15.65 -10.63 -1.81
N CYS A 44 15.61 -9.34 -1.48
CA CYS A 44 14.45 -8.71 -0.83
C CYS A 44 13.20 -8.76 -1.73
N GLN A 45 13.35 -8.44 -3.02
CA GLN A 45 12.26 -8.51 -3.99
C GLN A 45 11.71 -9.94 -4.11
N ALA A 46 12.60 -10.94 -4.25
CA ALA A 46 12.19 -12.35 -4.33
C ALA A 46 11.44 -12.83 -3.08
N MET A 47 11.82 -12.36 -1.88
CA MET A 47 11.09 -12.68 -0.64
C MET A 47 9.69 -12.07 -0.62
N LYS A 48 9.51 -10.83 -1.08
CA LYS A 48 8.20 -10.18 -1.19
C LYS A 48 7.32 -10.86 -2.22
N GLU A 49 7.87 -11.21 -3.37
CA GLU A 49 7.15 -11.96 -4.42
C GLU A 49 6.72 -13.36 -3.93
N ALA A 50 7.62 -14.07 -3.25
CA ALA A 50 7.30 -15.39 -2.68
C ALA A 50 6.18 -15.29 -1.61
N GLU A 51 6.17 -14.25 -0.78
CA GLU A 51 5.10 -14.00 0.18
C GLU A 51 3.78 -13.68 -0.53
N ALA A 52 3.79 -12.79 -1.52
CA ALA A 52 2.59 -12.43 -2.28
C ALA A 52 1.98 -13.65 -2.98
N LEU A 53 2.80 -14.50 -3.61
CA LEU A 53 2.35 -15.75 -4.22
C LEU A 53 1.81 -16.74 -3.19
N ALA A 54 2.43 -16.85 -2.02
CA ALA A 54 1.97 -17.75 -0.97
C ALA A 54 0.64 -17.32 -0.34
N VAL A 55 0.43 -16.01 -0.20
CA VAL A 55 -0.75 -15.42 0.45
C VAL A 55 -1.90 -15.19 -0.54
N TRP A 56 -1.60 -14.69 -1.73
CA TRP A 56 -2.60 -14.23 -2.69
C TRP A 56 -2.66 -15.04 -4.00
N GLY A 57 -1.67 -15.91 -4.24
CA GLY A 57 -1.55 -16.67 -5.49
C GLY A 57 -1.19 -15.80 -6.71
N SER A 58 -0.87 -14.53 -6.53
CA SER A 58 -0.55 -13.59 -7.61
C SER A 58 0.40 -12.48 -7.15
N LEU A 59 1.03 -11.78 -8.10
CA LEU A 59 1.92 -10.64 -7.84
C LEU A 59 1.21 -9.27 -7.92
N GLU A 60 -0.09 -9.25 -8.08
CA GLU A 60 -0.85 -8.01 -8.28
C GLU A 60 -0.75 -7.00 -7.12
N ARG A 61 -0.41 -7.48 -5.90
CA ARG A 61 -0.22 -6.68 -4.69
C ARG A 61 1.25 -6.38 -4.40
N CYS A 62 2.16 -6.96 -5.16
CA CYS A 62 3.59 -6.76 -5.01
C CYS A 62 4.06 -5.64 -5.94
N LEU A 63 5.00 -4.81 -5.48
CA LEU A 63 5.69 -3.86 -6.35
C LEU A 63 6.46 -4.62 -7.42
N THR A 64 6.42 -4.15 -8.65
CA THR A 64 7.31 -4.65 -9.69
C THR A 64 8.77 -4.28 -9.37
N PRO A 65 9.77 -4.94 -9.94
CA PRO A 65 11.18 -4.59 -9.67
C PRO A 65 11.52 -3.13 -9.95
N ALA A 66 10.89 -2.52 -10.97
CA ALA A 66 11.09 -1.10 -11.29
C ALA A 66 10.44 -0.18 -10.26
N GLU A 67 9.21 -0.50 -9.82
CA GLU A 67 8.53 0.22 -8.73
C GLU A 67 9.33 0.09 -7.43
N ALA A 68 9.79 -1.12 -7.07
CA ALA A 68 10.58 -1.36 -5.86
C ALA A 68 11.89 -0.56 -5.87
N LEU A 69 12.60 -0.53 -6.99
CA LEU A 69 13.83 0.25 -7.13
C LEU A 69 13.57 1.75 -6.93
N GLU A 70 12.54 2.31 -7.60
CA GLU A 70 12.20 3.72 -7.48
C GLU A 70 11.69 4.05 -6.06
N PHE A 71 10.89 3.15 -5.47
CA PHE A 71 10.43 3.26 -4.09
C PHE A 71 11.60 3.34 -3.11
N TRP A 72 12.53 2.39 -3.13
CA TRP A 72 13.64 2.34 -2.15
C TRP A 72 14.65 3.47 -2.31
N ARG A 73 14.68 4.16 -3.44
CA ARG A 73 15.48 5.38 -3.63
C ARG A 73 15.04 6.55 -2.76
N GLY A 74 13.82 6.52 -2.25
CA GLY A 74 13.24 7.64 -1.55
C GLY A 74 13.15 8.91 -2.43
N ASN A 75 12.85 10.04 -1.82
CA ASN A 75 12.74 11.34 -2.48
C ASN A 75 12.97 12.47 -1.46
N GLU A 76 12.65 13.72 -1.82
CA GLU A 76 12.78 14.87 -0.90
C GLU A 76 11.73 14.89 0.23
N TYR A 77 10.72 14.02 0.14
CA TYR A 77 9.58 13.94 1.08
C TYR A 77 9.69 12.74 2.00
N GLU A 78 10.43 11.70 1.58
CA GLU A 78 10.59 10.45 2.34
C GLU A 78 11.98 9.85 2.16
N GLU A 79 12.63 9.54 3.28
CA GLU A 79 13.82 8.70 3.35
C GLU A 79 13.41 7.25 3.60
N ARG A 80 14.01 6.28 2.90
CA ARG A 80 13.66 4.87 3.00
C ARG A 80 14.89 4.01 3.19
N HIS A 81 14.82 3.10 4.16
CA HIS A 81 15.88 2.17 4.51
C HIS A 81 15.37 0.74 4.38
N LEU A 82 16.12 -0.09 3.70
CA LEU A 82 15.86 -1.51 3.54
C LEU A 82 17.03 -2.29 4.16
N PHE A 83 16.71 -3.30 4.95
CA PHE A 83 17.70 -4.16 5.61
C PHE A 83 17.42 -5.62 5.28
N LEU A 84 18.48 -6.35 4.96
CA LEU A 84 18.45 -7.78 4.70
C LEU A 84 19.07 -8.55 5.88
N ALA A 85 18.35 -9.55 6.38
CA ALA A 85 18.82 -10.46 7.40
C ALA A 85 19.34 -11.75 6.79
N ARG A 86 20.54 -12.19 7.20
CA ARG A 86 21.17 -13.44 6.80
C ARG A 86 21.50 -14.31 8.01
N ALA A 87 21.29 -15.61 7.85
CA ALA A 87 21.74 -16.61 8.82
C ALA A 87 22.57 -17.67 8.11
N GLY A 88 23.85 -17.80 8.49
CA GLY A 88 24.77 -18.67 7.76
C GLY A 88 25.04 -18.25 6.32
N GLY A 89 24.93 -16.97 6.01
CA GLY A 89 25.07 -16.41 4.67
C GLY A 89 23.78 -16.38 3.85
N GLU A 90 22.75 -17.15 4.21
CA GLU A 90 21.49 -17.26 3.49
C GLU A 90 20.49 -16.17 3.90
N PRO A 91 19.78 -15.53 2.95
CA PRO A 91 18.69 -14.59 3.24
C PRO A 91 17.57 -15.30 4.02
N VAL A 92 17.18 -14.74 5.17
CA VAL A 92 16.15 -15.32 6.04
C VAL A 92 15.00 -14.37 6.37
N GLY A 93 15.16 -13.12 6.06
CA GLY A 93 14.14 -12.09 6.28
C GLY A 93 14.65 -10.70 5.95
N MET A 94 13.78 -9.72 6.07
CA MET A 94 14.07 -8.33 5.83
C MET A 94 13.26 -7.44 6.76
N CYS A 95 13.70 -6.20 6.96
CA CYS A 95 12.87 -5.14 7.52
C CYS A 95 13.13 -3.83 6.80
N SER A 96 12.20 -2.90 6.94
CA SER A 96 12.35 -1.57 6.38
C SER A 96 11.87 -0.49 7.31
N VAL A 97 12.37 0.72 7.07
CA VAL A 97 11.98 1.94 7.78
C VAL A 97 11.74 3.03 6.75
N THR A 98 10.54 3.59 6.74
CA THR A 98 10.17 4.77 5.93
C THR A 98 10.02 5.96 6.86
N LEU A 99 10.67 7.07 6.52
CA LEU A 99 10.77 8.27 7.34
C LEU A 99 10.24 9.46 6.56
N PRO A 100 9.06 10.00 6.88
CA PRO A 100 8.61 11.28 6.37
C PRO A 100 9.60 12.40 6.72
N LEU A 101 9.82 13.37 5.80
CA LEU A 101 10.84 14.41 5.92
C LEU A 101 10.27 15.83 6.02
N ARG A 102 8.99 16.04 5.76
CA ARG A 102 8.34 17.36 5.81
C ARG A 102 7.21 17.42 6.83
N GLU A 103 6.25 16.57 6.71
CA GLU A 103 5.13 16.37 7.64
C GLU A 103 5.25 15.01 8.31
N ASN A 104 4.38 14.66 9.27
CA ASN A 104 4.41 13.39 10.00
C ASN A 104 5.79 13.08 10.62
N LEU A 105 6.51 14.11 11.06
CA LEU A 105 7.91 13.99 11.51
C LEU A 105 8.07 13.17 12.79
N ALA A 106 6.99 12.89 13.50
CA ALA A 106 6.98 11.99 14.66
C ALA A 106 6.84 10.53 14.28
N THR A 107 6.46 10.20 13.04
CA THR A 107 6.12 8.83 12.62
C THR A 107 7.25 8.16 11.82
N ALA A 108 7.25 6.83 11.82
CA ALA A 108 8.02 6.00 10.91
C ALA A 108 7.21 4.78 10.49
N GLY A 109 7.17 4.50 9.18
CA GLY A 109 6.63 3.24 8.66
C GLY A 109 7.61 2.09 8.88
N ILE A 110 7.13 0.98 9.44
CA ILE A 110 7.93 -0.23 9.71
C ILE A 110 7.31 -1.42 8.96
N ASP A 111 8.14 -2.18 8.29
CA ASP A 111 7.74 -3.46 7.70
C ASP A 111 8.75 -4.55 8.06
N VAL A 112 8.27 -5.76 8.36
CA VAL A 112 9.10 -6.90 8.76
C VAL A 112 8.61 -8.16 8.05
N LEU A 113 9.52 -8.83 7.33
CA LEU A 113 9.24 -10.09 6.68
C LEU A 113 10.26 -11.15 7.10
N VAL A 114 9.78 -12.34 7.48
CA VAL A 114 10.60 -13.55 7.71
C VAL A 114 10.07 -14.67 6.84
N ILE A 115 10.96 -15.32 6.08
CA ILE A 115 10.55 -16.44 5.23
C ILE A 115 9.88 -17.55 6.06
N PRO A 116 8.82 -18.22 5.57
CA PRO A 116 8.02 -19.17 6.36
C PRO A 116 8.86 -20.23 7.09
N ALA A 117 9.84 -20.82 6.41
CA ALA A 117 10.70 -21.89 6.96
C ALA A 117 11.59 -21.44 8.14
N ARG A 118 11.70 -20.14 8.38
CA ARG A 118 12.53 -19.54 9.45
C ARG A 118 11.72 -18.82 10.52
N ARG A 119 10.40 -18.79 10.42
CA ARG A 119 9.51 -18.19 11.44
C ARG A 119 9.59 -18.93 12.77
N ARG A 120 9.10 -18.31 13.86
CA ARG A 120 9.07 -18.83 15.24
C ARG A 120 10.44 -19.16 15.86
N ARG A 121 11.49 -18.45 15.39
CA ARG A 121 12.88 -18.58 15.89
C ARG A 121 13.45 -17.27 16.41
N GLY A 122 12.60 -16.29 16.74
CA GLY A 122 13.03 -14.96 17.24
C GLY A 122 13.44 -13.96 16.14
N LEU A 123 13.55 -14.37 14.87
CA LEU A 123 14.04 -13.51 13.77
C LEU A 123 13.16 -12.27 13.56
N GLY A 124 11.83 -12.43 13.57
CA GLY A 124 10.91 -11.31 13.43
C GLY A 124 11.11 -10.25 14.52
N ARG A 125 11.30 -10.68 15.76
CA ARG A 125 11.59 -9.77 16.89
C ARG A 125 12.90 -9.03 16.69
N ALA A 126 13.97 -9.72 16.31
CA ALA A 126 15.28 -9.11 16.06
C ALA A 126 15.23 -8.07 14.92
N LEU A 127 14.50 -8.37 13.82
CA LEU A 127 14.29 -7.46 12.71
C LEU A 127 13.49 -6.22 13.14
N LEU A 128 12.40 -6.43 13.91
CA LEU A 128 11.59 -5.34 14.44
C LEU A 128 12.39 -4.44 15.38
N GLU A 129 13.14 -5.01 16.33
CA GLU A 129 14.01 -4.26 17.23
C GLU A 129 15.06 -3.44 16.48
N HIS A 130 15.62 -3.99 15.39
CA HIS A 130 16.54 -3.26 14.52
C HIS A 130 15.83 -2.06 13.85
N ALA A 131 14.68 -2.26 13.25
CA ALA A 131 13.90 -1.20 12.59
C ALA A 131 13.45 -0.12 13.58
N GLU A 132 12.95 -0.50 14.76
CA GLU A 132 12.59 0.43 15.84
C GLU A 132 13.79 1.23 16.34
N THR A 133 14.98 0.61 16.40
CA THR A 133 16.22 1.31 16.79
C THR A 133 16.61 2.38 15.78
N VAL A 134 16.47 2.07 14.48
CA VAL A 134 16.70 3.04 13.40
C VAL A 134 15.71 4.21 13.49
N ALA A 135 14.43 3.92 13.70
CA ALA A 135 13.40 4.95 13.83
C ALA A 135 13.64 5.86 15.05
N ARG A 136 13.96 5.28 16.24
CA ARG A 136 14.31 6.05 17.43
C ARG A 136 15.54 6.93 17.23
N ALA A 137 16.58 6.42 16.57
CA ALA A 137 17.80 7.20 16.27
C ALA A 137 17.52 8.40 15.36
N ARG A 138 16.37 8.38 14.62
CA ARG A 138 15.89 9.50 13.80
C ARG A 138 14.82 10.35 14.52
N GLY A 139 14.66 10.17 15.84
CA GLY A 139 13.75 10.96 16.67
C GLY A 139 12.26 10.64 16.47
N ARG A 140 11.93 9.47 15.91
CA ARG A 140 10.52 9.07 15.71
C ARG A 140 9.95 8.51 17.00
N SER A 141 8.72 8.88 17.32
CA SER A 141 8.01 8.47 18.53
C SER A 141 6.75 7.65 18.25
N SER A 142 6.30 7.58 17.00
CA SER A 142 5.18 6.75 16.55
C SER A 142 5.63 5.83 15.42
N LEU A 143 5.24 4.57 15.47
CA LEU A 143 5.60 3.56 14.48
C LEU A 143 4.35 3.02 13.86
N ASP A 144 4.24 3.12 12.54
CA ASP A 144 3.13 2.62 11.74
C ASP A 144 3.54 1.36 11.00
N SER A 145 2.62 0.42 10.86
CA SER A 145 2.82 -0.81 10.10
C SER A 145 1.48 -1.30 9.56
N PHE A 146 1.50 -2.07 8.50
CA PHE A 146 0.30 -2.72 8.00
C PHE A 146 0.55 -4.17 7.61
N HIS A 147 -0.51 -4.96 7.55
CA HIS A 147 -0.48 -6.26 6.92
C HIS A 147 -1.86 -6.65 6.39
N GLU A 148 -1.86 -7.50 5.38
CA GLU A 148 -3.10 -7.95 4.74
C GLU A 148 -3.45 -9.38 5.13
N VAL A 149 -4.77 -9.63 5.23
CA VAL A 149 -5.36 -10.95 5.48
C VAL A 149 -6.36 -11.26 4.39
N PRO A 150 -6.16 -12.33 3.57
CA PRO A 150 -7.14 -12.76 2.59
C PRO A 150 -8.48 -13.14 3.23
N LEU A 151 -9.57 -12.90 2.52
CA LEU A 151 -10.90 -13.19 3.04
C LEU A 151 -11.12 -14.67 3.34
N ASP A 152 -10.55 -15.56 2.53
CA ASP A 152 -10.64 -17.02 2.69
C ASP A 152 -9.74 -17.57 3.81
N ALA A 153 -8.78 -16.79 4.29
CA ALA A 153 -7.97 -17.13 5.47
C ALA A 153 -8.72 -16.85 6.80
N VAL A 154 -9.81 -16.09 6.77
CA VAL A 154 -10.61 -15.77 7.96
C VAL A 154 -11.55 -16.95 8.29
N ARG A 155 -11.23 -17.70 9.35
CA ARG A 155 -12.08 -18.81 9.82
C ARG A 155 -13.22 -18.30 10.69
N ARG A 156 -14.35 -19.04 10.69
CA ARG A 156 -15.54 -18.67 11.45
C ARG A 156 -15.33 -18.65 12.98
N ASP A 157 -14.40 -19.45 13.47
CA ASP A 157 -14.07 -19.65 14.87
C ASP A 157 -12.84 -18.87 15.32
N SER A 158 -12.22 -18.06 14.44
CA SER A 158 -11.09 -17.23 14.80
C SER A 158 -11.49 -16.21 15.88
N PRO A 159 -10.69 -16.05 16.92
CA PRO A 159 -10.86 -14.93 17.84
C PRO A 159 -10.58 -13.63 17.09
N MET A 160 -11.53 -12.70 17.11
CA MET A 160 -11.40 -11.45 16.35
C MET A 160 -10.86 -10.34 17.23
N VAL A 161 -9.95 -9.53 16.66
CA VAL A 161 -9.39 -8.31 17.25
C VAL A 161 -10.06 -7.13 16.56
N ALA A 162 -10.82 -6.35 17.31
CA ALA A 162 -11.49 -5.16 16.80
C ALA A 162 -10.51 -3.99 16.65
N ALA A 163 -10.66 -3.20 15.59
CA ALA A 163 -9.95 -1.96 15.44
C ALA A 163 -10.41 -0.90 16.44
N ARG A 164 -9.52 -0.01 16.87
CA ARG A 164 -9.84 1.11 17.76
C ARG A 164 -10.77 2.13 17.11
N SER A 165 -10.79 2.21 15.78
CA SER A 165 -11.77 2.99 15.01
C SER A 165 -13.23 2.60 15.29
N GLY A 166 -13.46 1.42 15.88
CA GLY A 166 -14.80 0.85 16.10
C GLY A 166 -15.39 0.18 14.86
N ALA A 167 -14.68 0.17 13.72
CA ALA A 167 -15.12 -0.46 12.48
C ALA A 167 -14.05 -1.41 11.93
N GLY A 168 -14.48 -2.64 11.60
CA GLY A 168 -13.58 -3.69 11.13
C GLY A 168 -12.88 -4.45 12.24
N GLN A 169 -12.42 -5.63 11.88
CA GLN A 169 -11.71 -6.54 12.79
C GLN A 169 -10.83 -7.51 12.01
N LEU A 170 -9.77 -8.02 12.63
CA LEU A 170 -8.87 -9.03 12.07
C LEU A 170 -8.86 -10.31 12.91
N PRO A 171 -8.55 -11.48 12.30
CA PRO A 171 -8.37 -12.70 13.06
C PRO A 171 -7.13 -12.60 13.97
N GLY A 172 -7.32 -12.76 15.27
CA GLY A 172 -6.23 -12.69 16.26
C GLY A 172 -5.28 -13.88 16.23
N ASP A 173 -5.68 -14.97 15.60
CA ASP A 173 -4.85 -16.16 15.36
C ASP A 173 -4.07 -16.09 14.04
N ASP A 174 -4.27 -15.04 13.22
CA ASP A 174 -3.37 -14.74 12.11
C ASP A 174 -1.95 -14.46 12.63
N PRO A 175 -0.91 -15.06 12.03
CA PRO A 175 0.47 -14.92 12.52
C PRO A 175 0.97 -13.48 12.57
N ALA A 176 0.60 -12.62 11.63
CA ALA A 176 1.04 -11.22 11.61
C ALA A 176 0.27 -10.39 12.64
N THR A 177 -1.06 -10.60 12.78
CA THR A 177 -1.88 -10.02 13.85
C THR A 177 -1.32 -10.38 15.23
N ALA A 178 -1.06 -11.65 15.50
CA ALA A 178 -0.50 -12.11 16.77
C ALA A 178 0.89 -11.53 17.04
N PHE A 179 1.72 -11.39 15.99
CA PHE A 179 3.04 -10.77 16.10
C PHE A 179 2.94 -9.29 16.45
N ALA A 180 2.12 -8.51 15.74
CA ALA A 180 1.90 -7.09 16.01
C ALA A 180 1.44 -6.84 17.45
N LEU A 181 0.42 -7.57 17.92
CA LEU A 181 -0.06 -7.49 19.30
C LEU A 181 1.03 -7.82 20.32
N SER A 182 1.81 -8.90 20.09
CA SER A 182 2.88 -9.31 21.00
C SER A 182 4.05 -8.31 21.02
N ALA A 183 4.19 -7.49 20.00
CA ALA A 183 5.18 -6.42 19.87
C ALA A 183 4.70 -5.07 20.45
N GLY A 184 3.44 -5.00 20.93
CA GLY A 184 2.85 -3.82 21.55
C GLY A 184 2.25 -2.83 20.56
N TYR A 185 1.99 -3.25 19.30
CA TYR A 185 1.21 -2.47 18.34
C TYR A 185 -0.28 -2.60 18.66
N ALA A 186 -1.02 -1.53 18.42
CA ALA A 186 -2.47 -1.49 18.50
C ALA A 186 -3.06 -1.46 17.09
N LEU A 187 -4.14 -2.21 16.87
CA LEU A 187 -4.90 -2.14 15.62
C LEU A 187 -5.77 -0.87 15.65
N GLU A 188 -5.36 0.15 14.93
CA GLU A 188 -6.07 1.44 14.89
C GLU A 188 -7.22 1.40 13.89
N GLN A 189 -6.98 0.86 12.69
CA GLN A 189 -7.96 0.82 11.61
C GLN A 189 -7.92 -0.53 10.89
N VAL A 190 -9.02 -0.89 10.26
CA VAL A 190 -9.08 -2.00 9.30
C VAL A 190 -9.62 -1.48 7.98
N GLU A 191 -8.84 -1.63 6.94
CA GLU A 191 -9.29 -1.40 5.58
C GLU A 191 -9.84 -2.69 4.96
N ARG A 192 -10.87 -2.53 4.14
CA ARG A 192 -11.38 -3.60 3.32
C ARG A 192 -10.74 -3.54 1.95
N SER A 193 -9.94 -4.53 1.60
CA SER A 193 -9.51 -4.71 0.22
C SER A 193 -10.66 -5.33 -0.59
N SER A 194 -10.91 -4.80 -1.79
CA SER A 194 -11.99 -5.23 -2.65
C SER A 194 -11.52 -5.38 -4.09
N ARG A 195 -12.12 -6.33 -4.81
CA ARG A 195 -11.81 -6.63 -6.21
C ARG A 195 -13.04 -6.43 -7.09
N LEU A 196 -12.84 -5.77 -8.22
CA LEU A 196 -13.80 -5.69 -9.31
C LEU A 196 -13.29 -6.50 -10.50
N MET A 197 -14.08 -7.41 -10.99
CA MET A 197 -13.75 -8.16 -12.24
C MET A 197 -14.04 -7.31 -13.45
N LEU A 198 -13.16 -7.35 -14.45
CA LEU A 198 -13.28 -6.67 -15.72
C LEU A 198 -13.53 -7.68 -16.87
N PRO A 199 -14.22 -7.27 -17.93
CA PRO A 199 -14.84 -5.96 -18.11
C PRO A 199 -16.14 -5.81 -17.30
N VAL A 200 -16.40 -4.60 -16.81
CA VAL A 200 -17.74 -4.22 -16.35
C VAL A 200 -18.59 -3.96 -17.59
N PRO A 201 -19.80 -4.51 -17.71
CA PRO A 201 -20.65 -4.28 -18.87
C PRO A 201 -20.90 -2.78 -19.11
N ASP A 202 -20.76 -2.34 -20.39
CA ASP A 202 -20.94 -0.93 -20.77
C ASP A 202 -22.31 -0.39 -20.39
N THR A 203 -23.36 -1.21 -20.51
CA THR A 203 -24.72 -0.84 -20.10
C THR A 203 -24.81 -0.51 -18.61
N ARG A 204 -24.02 -1.18 -17.77
CA ARG A 204 -23.96 -0.88 -16.33
C ARG A 204 -23.24 0.44 -16.07
N LEU A 205 -22.06 0.65 -16.68
CA LEU A 205 -21.31 1.90 -16.52
C LEU A 205 -22.12 3.09 -17.04
N ALA A 206 -22.69 2.98 -18.24
CA ALA A 206 -23.50 4.04 -18.83
C ALA A 206 -24.71 4.42 -17.94
N ARG A 207 -25.38 3.43 -17.33
CA ARG A 207 -26.47 3.71 -16.39
C ARG A 207 -25.97 4.45 -15.15
N LEU A 208 -24.87 3.99 -14.53
CA LEU A 208 -24.31 4.62 -13.33
C LEU A 208 -23.84 6.06 -13.59
N GLU A 209 -23.25 6.29 -14.77
CA GLU A 209 -22.86 7.63 -15.23
C GLU A 209 -24.08 8.53 -15.46
N ALA A 210 -25.11 8.04 -16.16
CA ALA A 210 -26.32 8.81 -16.41
C ALA A 210 -27.04 9.20 -15.11
N ASP A 211 -27.17 8.26 -14.17
CA ASP A 211 -27.73 8.49 -12.83
C ASP A 211 -26.91 9.50 -12.03
N ALA A 212 -25.57 9.54 -12.21
CA ALA A 212 -24.69 10.49 -11.57
C ALA A 212 -24.78 11.87 -12.22
N LEU A 213 -24.75 11.95 -13.56
CA LEU A 213 -24.86 13.18 -14.33
C LEU A 213 -26.17 13.93 -14.06
N ALA A 214 -27.27 13.21 -13.85
CA ALA A 214 -28.56 13.82 -13.48
C ALA A 214 -28.50 14.63 -12.16
N ARG A 215 -27.46 14.45 -11.33
CA ARG A 215 -27.26 15.14 -10.06
C ARG A 215 -25.99 16.02 -10.03
N SER A 216 -25.26 16.10 -11.12
CA SER A 216 -23.98 16.83 -11.22
C SER A 216 -23.99 17.86 -12.37
N GLY A 217 -25.14 18.52 -12.62
CA GLY A 217 -25.29 19.49 -13.73
C GLY A 217 -24.35 20.69 -13.69
N ASP A 218 -23.93 21.11 -12.49
CA ASP A 218 -22.99 22.22 -12.30
C ASP A 218 -21.53 21.82 -12.43
N TYR A 219 -21.25 20.55 -12.79
CA TYR A 219 -19.89 20.02 -12.86
C TYR A 219 -19.52 19.61 -14.28
N ILE A 220 -18.25 19.79 -14.61
CA ILE A 220 -17.64 19.35 -15.86
C ILE A 220 -16.75 18.15 -15.55
N LEU A 221 -17.02 17.02 -16.19
CA LEU A 221 -16.09 15.87 -16.14
C LEU A 221 -14.89 16.20 -17.02
N THR A 222 -13.68 15.99 -16.49
CA THR A 222 -12.41 16.09 -17.20
C THR A 222 -11.57 14.86 -16.92
N ALA A 223 -10.61 14.55 -17.79
CA ALA A 223 -9.73 13.41 -17.62
C ALA A 223 -8.36 13.68 -18.24
N TRP A 224 -7.34 12.98 -17.75
CA TRP A 224 -6.00 12.98 -18.33
C TRP A 224 -5.28 11.67 -18.02
N ASP A 225 -4.23 11.40 -18.78
CA ASP A 225 -3.37 10.24 -18.59
C ASP A 225 -1.96 10.71 -18.19
N GLY A 226 -1.40 10.07 -17.15
CA GLY A 226 -0.07 10.38 -16.65
C GLY A 226 0.04 11.81 -16.14
N HIS A 227 0.45 12.74 -16.99
CA HIS A 227 0.75 14.11 -16.64
C HIS A 227 -0.51 14.98 -16.46
N CYS A 228 -0.70 15.54 -15.27
CA CYS A 228 -1.78 16.48 -14.99
C CYS A 228 -1.62 17.77 -15.79
N PRO A 229 -2.65 18.25 -16.52
CA PRO A 229 -2.57 19.50 -17.25
C PRO A 229 -2.17 20.68 -16.35
N ASP A 230 -1.30 21.59 -16.85
CA ASP A 230 -0.81 22.73 -16.09
C ASP A 230 -1.93 23.66 -15.61
N THR A 231 -3.05 23.72 -16.33
CA THR A 231 -4.23 24.48 -15.93
C THR A 231 -4.99 23.88 -14.75
N LEU A 232 -4.78 22.59 -14.44
CA LEU A 232 -5.48 21.85 -13.38
C LEU A 232 -4.57 21.51 -12.19
N VAL A 233 -3.25 21.55 -12.38
CA VAL A 233 -2.28 21.02 -11.40
C VAL A 233 -2.39 21.72 -10.04
N ALA A 234 -2.63 23.03 -10.00
CA ALA A 234 -2.80 23.76 -8.75
C ALA A 234 -4.04 23.29 -7.96
N GLY A 235 -5.17 23.07 -8.63
CA GLY A 235 -6.38 22.49 -8.01
C GLY A 235 -6.16 21.03 -7.58
N TYR A 236 -5.45 20.26 -8.40
CA TYR A 236 -5.10 18.87 -8.10
C TYR A 236 -4.22 18.77 -6.85
N THR A 237 -3.23 19.63 -6.71
CA THR A 237 -2.38 19.77 -5.52
C THR A 237 -3.22 19.95 -4.25
N GLY A 238 -4.20 20.85 -4.28
CA GLY A 238 -5.10 21.09 -3.14
C GLY A 238 -5.94 19.88 -2.75
N LEU A 239 -6.37 19.06 -3.72
CA LEU A 239 -7.10 17.83 -3.45
C LEU A 239 -6.18 16.71 -2.92
N ARG A 240 -4.96 16.59 -3.44
CA ARG A 240 -3.95 15.63 -2.93
C ARG A 240 -3.62 15.91 -1.46
N ALA A 241 -3.40 17.18 -1.10
CA ALA A 241 -3.14 17.57 0.28
C ALA A 241 -4.29 17.23 1.25
N ARG A 242 -5.52 17.22 0.76
CA ARG A 242 -6.70 16.84 1.56
C ARG A 242 -6.88 15.34 1.72
N MET A 243 -6.28 14.54 0.85
CA MET A 243 -6.47 13.08 0.88
C MET A 243 -6.05 12.49 2.23
N SER A 244 -4.95 13.00 2.81
CA SER A 244 -4.42 12.56 4.11
C SER A 244 -5.33 12.86 5.31
N THR A 245 -6.30 13.80 5.18
CA THR A 245 -7.15 14.24 6.31
C THR A 245 -8.64 14.14 6.05
N ASP A 246 -9.10 14.14 4.79
CA ASP A 246 -10.52 14.03 4.42
C ASP A 246 -10.98 12.56 4.34
N ALA A 247 -10.07 11.60 4.18
CA ALA A 247 -10.31 10.18 4.37
C ALA A 247 -10.30 9.84 5.87
N PRO A 248 -11.07 8.84 6.33
CA PRO A 248 -10.97 8.37 7.71
C PRO A 248 -9.58 7.83 8.01
N THR A 249 -8.93 8.33 9.05
CA THR A 249 -7.60 7.92 9.51
C THR A 249 -7.62 7.26 10.89
N ALA A 250 -8.82 7.01 11.44
CA ALA A 250 -9.03 6.46 12.78
C ALA A 250 -8.28 7.26 13.87
N GLY A 251 -7.48 6.59 14.69
CA GLY A 251 -6.64 7.21 15.73
C GLY A 251 -5.18 7.40 15.33
N MET A 252 -4.86 7.26 14.03
CA MET A 252 -3.49 7.43 13.52
C MET A 252 -3.02 8.87 13.70
N ASP A 253 -1.77 9.03 14.10
CA ASP A 253 -1.13 10.35 14.31
C ASP A 253 -0.68 10.96 12.97
N TRP A 254 -1.59 11.05 11.99
CA TRP A 254 -1.27 11.59 10.67
C TRP A 254 -1.65 13.06 10.56
N GLU A 255 -0.73 13.83 10.01
CA GLU A 255 -0.88 15.25 9.73
C GLU A 255 -1.34 15.46 8.28
N ARG A 256 -1.83 16.66 7.99
CA ARG A 256 -2.10 17.06 6.61
C ARG A 256 -0.78 17.15 5.84
N GLU A 257 -0.70 16.43 4.72
CA GLU A 257 0.45 16.50 3.84
C GLU A 257 0.52 17.86 3.11
N ASP A 258 1.75 18.34 2.96
CA ASP A 258 2.04 19.55 2.19
C ASP A 258 2.35 19.17 0.74
N TRP A 259 1.38 19.40 -0.12
CA TRP A 259 1.49 19.17 -1.55
C TRP A 259 1.64 20.48 -2.29
N ASP A 260 2.69 20.58 -3.10
CA ASP A 260 2.91 21.65 -4.08
C ASP A 260 2.98 21.09 -5.50
N VAL A 261 3.01 21.97 -6.50
CA VAL A 261 3.09 21.56 -7.91
C VAL A 261 4.34 20.71 -8.18
N ARG A 262 5.46 21.04 -7.51
CA ARG A 262 6.71 20.29 -7.64
C ARG A 262 6.54 18.84 -7.17
N ARG A 263 5.91 18.63 -6.00
CA ARG A 263 5.65 17.28 -5.47
C ARG A 263 4.78 16.45 -6.42
N VAL A 264 3.76 17.06 -7.03
CA VAL A 264 2.95 16.39 -8.06
C VAL A 264 3.82 15.97 -9.26
N ARG A 265 4.69 16.86 -9.75
CA ARG A 265 5.57 16.57 -10.90
C ARG A 265 6.62 15.52 -10.58
N ASP A 266 7.18 15.54 -9.38
CA ASP A 266 8.13 14.53 -8.91
C ASP A 266 7.46 13.15 -8.81
N ASP A 267 6.21 13.08 -8.31
CA ASP A 267 5.41 11.86 -8.24
C ASP A 267 5.10 11.30 -9.64
N GLU A 268 4.64 12.14 -10.56
CA GLU A 268 4.42 11.76 -11.97
C GLU A 268 5.69 11.19 -12.63
N GLN A 269 6.82 11.82 -12.40
CA GLN A 269 8.09 11.35 -12.92
C GLN A 269 8.53 10.02 -12.30
N ALA A 270 8.26 9.81 -11.00
CA ALA A 270 8.53 8.54 -10.33
C ALA A 270 7.70 7.40 -10.93
N LEU A 271 6.41 7.64 -11.21
CA LEU A 271 5.54 6.69 -11.90
C LEU A 271 6.06 6.35 -13.31
N VAL A 272 6.49 7.34 -14.07
CA VAL A 272 7.09 7.12 -15.40
C VAL A 272 8.35 6.25 -15.32
N ARG A 273 9.25 6.55 -14.37
CA ARG A 273 10.48 5.76 -14.16
C ARG A 273 10.19 4.33 -13.71
N SER A 274 9.12 4.13 -12.96
CA SER A 274 8.64 2.81 -12.53
C SER A 274 7.92 2.04 -13.64
N GLY A 275 7.64 2.67 -14.79
CA GLY A 275 6.86 2.10 -15.87
C GLY A 275 5.35 2.03 -15.56
N VAL A 276 4.88 2.68 -14.49
CA VAL A 276 3.47 2.74 -14.13
C VAL A 276 2.74 3.76 -14.99
N GLN A 277 1.62 3.37 -15.56
CA GLN A 277 0.71 4.24 -16.30
C GLN A 277 -0.49 4.59 -15.44
N THR A 278 -0.93 5.83 -15.49
CA THR A 278 -2.11 6.28 -14.74
C THR A 278 -3.16 6.88 -15.67
N SER A 279 -4.39 6.78 -15.23
CA SER A 279 -5.54 7.50 -15.78
C SER A 279 -6.29 8.18 -14.64
N VAL A 280 -6.61 9.43 -14.83
CA VAL A 280 -7.31 10.25 -13.84
C VAL A 280 -8.60 10.78 -14.47
N ALA A 281 -9.72 10.57 -13.79
CA ALA A 281 -10.96 11.29 -14.06
C ALA A 281 -11.23 12.24 -12.92
N ALA A 282 -11.69 13.44 -13.23
CA ALA A 282 -11.86 14.52 -12.28
C ALA A 282 -13.12 15.35 -12.60
N ALA A 283 -13.57 16.14 -11.62
CA ALA A 283 -14.71 17.05 -11.80
C ALA A 283 -14.30 18.47 -11.47
N VAL A 284 -14.68 19.39 -12.35
CA VAL A 284 -14.50 20.84 -12.21
C VAL A 284 -15.88 21.47 -11.92
N TYR A 285 -15.96 22.29 -10.89
CA TYR A 285 -17.16 23.03 -10.56
C TYR A 285 -17.32 24.22 -11.51
N ARG A 286 -18.33 24.18 -12.37
CA ARG A 286 -18.54 25.13 -13.48
C ARG A 286 -18.55 26.60 -13.06
N PRO A 287 -19.24 27.00 -11.95
CA PRO A 287 -19.32 28.42 -11.57
C PRO A 287 -17.98 29.06 -11.18
N THR A 288 -17.03 28.28 -10.65
CA THR A 288 -15.73 28.81 -10.18
C THR A 288 -14.54 28.34 -10.99
N GLY A 289 -14.69 27.28 -11.78
CA GLY A 289 -13.57 26.62 -12.45
C GLY A 289 -12.68 25.77 -11.51
N GLU A 290 -13.10 25.56 -10.25
CA GLU A 290 -12.33 24.82 -9.25
C GLU A 290 -12.39 23.31 -9.52
N LEU A 291 -11.24 22.63 -9.42
CA LEU A 291 -11.16 21.18 -9.42
C LEU A 291 -11.59 20.65 -8.04
N VAL A 292 -12.68 19.88 -7.98
CA VAL A 292 -13.35 19.53 -6.72
C VAL A 292 -13.42 18.03 -6.44
N ALA A 293 -13.05 17.21 -7.42
CA ALA A 293 -13.00 15.74 -7.25
C ALA A 293 -12.01 15.13 -8.23
N TYR A 294 -11.41 14.00 -7.84
CA TYR A 294 -10.56 13.19 -8.71
C TYR A 294 -10.60 11.71 -8.32
N SER A 295 -10.25 10.85 -9.25
CA SER A 295 -10.09 9.40 -9.06
C SER A 295 -8.98 8.89 -9.97
N VAL A 296 -8.06 8.10 -9.44
CA VAL A 296 -6.87 7.60 -10.15
C VAL A 296 -6.92 6.10 -10.31
N LEU A 297 -6.70 5.61 -11.52
CA LEU A 297 -6.40 4.20 -11.81
C LEU A 297 -4.95 4.10 -12.28
N ALA A 298 -4.24 3.09 -11.78
CA ALA A 298 -2.87 2.78 -12.17
C ALA A 298 -2.78 1.39 -12.81
N TRP A 299 -1.97 1.29 -13.85
CA TRP A 299 -1.69 0.04 -14.57
C TRP A 299 -0.19 -0.20 -14.70
N ARG A 300 0.20 -1.45 -14.60
CA ARG A 300 1.59 -1.90 -14.62
C ARG A 300 1.79 -2.93 -15.73
N PRO A 301 2.64 -2.66 -16.74
CA PRO A 301 2.88 -3.59 -17.85
C PRO A 301 3.37 -4.98 -17.44
N GLN A 302 4.07 -5.08 -16.28
CA GLN A 302 4.58 -6.35 -15.75
C GLN A 302 3.51 -7.18 -15.03
N VAL A 303 2.38 -6.55 -14.66
CA VAL A 303 1.21 -7.21 -14.04
C VAL A 303 -0.04 -6.77 -14.80
N PRO A 304 -0.14 -7.09 -16.11
CA PRO A 304 -1.10 -6.48 -17.01
C PRO A 304 -2.55 -6.82 -16.71
N GLU A 305 -2.80 -7.90 -15.95
CA GLU A 305 -4.15 -8.36 -15.60
C GLU A 305 -4.79 -7.53 -14.48
N SER A 306 -4.03 -6.69 -13.76
CA SER A 306 -4.53 -5.98 -12.60
C SER A 306 -4.35 -4.48 -12.72
N LEU A 307 -5.43 -3.74 -12.43
CA LEU A 307 -5.41 -2.30 -12.15
C LEU A 307 -5.43 -2.08 -10.64
N LEU A 308 -4.80 -1.00 -10.21
CA LEU A 308 -4.93 -0.49 -8.85
C LEU A 308 -5.78 0.79 -8.87
N GLN A 309 -6.88 0.78 -8.13
CA GLN A 309 -7.61 2.00 -7.83
C GLN A 309 -6.87 2.70 -6.69
N GLN A 310 -6.22 3.77 -7.05
CA GLN A 310 -5.57 4.66 -6.10
C GLN A 310 -6.61 5.59 -5.45
N ASP A 311 -6.22 6.81 -5.16
CA ASP A 311 -7.07 7.82 -4.53
C ASP A 311 -8.40 8.03 -5.25
N THR A 312 -9.42 8.32 -4.46
CA THR A 312 -10.67 8.93 -4.90
C THR A 312 -11.13 9.91 -3.83
N LEU A 313 -11.19 11.17 -4.18
CA LEU A 313 -11.63 12.24 -3.28
C LEU A 313 -12.69 13.12 -3.94
N VAL A 314 -13.68 13.51 -3.14
CA VAL A 314 -14.61 14.61 -3.44
C VAL A 314 -14.48 15.62 -2.29
N ALA A 315 -14.14 16.85 -2.61
CA ALA A 315 -14.03 17.94 -1.64
C ALA A 315 -15.34 18.10 -0.83
N ALA A 316 -15.22 18.34 0.47
CA ALA A 316 -16.34 18.26 1.41
C ALA A 316 -17.55 19.11 0.99
N GLY A 317 -17.33 20.34 0.51
CA GLY A 317 -18.39 21.23 0.03
C GLY A 317 -19.12 20.78 -1.25
N HIS A 318 -18.63 19.73 -1.92
CA HIS A 318 -19.15 19.21 -3.17
C HIS A 318 -19.64 17.76 -3.07
N ARG A 319 -19.73 17.23 -1.84
CA ARG A 319 -20.34 15.91 -1.55
C ARG A 319 -21.85 15.96 -1.76
N GLY A 320 -22.47 14.80 -1.96
CA GLY A 320 -23.92 14.70 -2.21
C GLY A 320 -24.34 14.82 -3.68
N HIS A 321 -23.46 15.26 -4.59
CA HIS A 321 -23.72 15.43 -6.03
C HIS A 321 -23.32 14.21 -6.88
N ARG A 322 -23.12 13.03 -6.28
CA ARG A 322 -22.72 11.78 -6.93
C ARG A 322 -21.40 11.84 -7.72
N LEU A 323 -20.55 12.83 -7.49
CA LEU A 323 -19.28 13.00 -8.21
C LEU A 323 -18.36 11.78 -8.07
N GLY A 324 -18.27 11.17 -6.88
CA GLY A 324 -17.45 9.98 -6.68
C GLY A 324 -17.85 8.82 -7.61
N MET A 325 -19.15 8.60 -7.81
CA MET A 325 -19.66 7.60 -8.77
C MET A 325 -19.34 8.00 -10.20
N LEU A 326 -19.56 9.26 -10.56
CA LEU A 326 -19.34 9.78 -11.92
C LEU A 326 -17.89 9.58 -12.36
N ILE A 327 -16.92 10.08 -11.55
CA ILE A 327 -15.51 10.03 -11.92
C ILE A 327 -14.96 8.58 -11.91
N LYS A 328 -15.42 7.71 -10.99
CA LYS A 328 -15.00 6.30 -10.98
C LYS A 328 -15.54 5.52 -12.16
N ALA A 329 -16.82 5.71 -12.50
CA ALA A 329 -17.44 5.00 -13.64
C ALA A 329 -16.80 5.44 -14.98
N ALA A 330 -16.60 6.74 -15.17
CA ALA A 330 -15.95 7.28 -16.35
C ALA A 330 -14.50 6.81 -16.49
N ASN A 331 -13.73 6.81 -15.37
CA ASN A 331 -12.35 6.33 -15.39
C ASN A 331 -12.27 4.82 -15.69
N LEU A 332 -13.18 4.01 -15.14
CA LEU A 332 -13.25 2.58 -15.42
C LEU A 332 -13.53 2.30 -16.90
N ARG A 333 -14.45 3.04 -17.52
CA ARG A 333 -14.75 2.89 -18.95
C ARG A 333 -13.53 3.20 -19.79
N HIS A 334 -12.88 4.34 -19.55
CA HIS A 334 -11.65 4.72 -20.24
C HIS A 334 -10.53 3.67 -20.03
N ALA A 335 -10.37 3.18 -18.80
CA ALA A 335 -9.35 2.19 -18.48
C ALA A 335 -9.54 0.85 -19.18
N GLN A 336 -10.79 0.39 -19.35
CA GLN A 336 -11.11 -0.85 -20.08
C GLN A 336 -10.72 -0.75 -21.55
N GLU A 337 -10.93 0.41 -22.16
CA GLU A 337 -10.54 0.69 -23.55
C GLU A 337 -9.02 0.81 -23.67
N LYS A 338 -8.38 1.52 -22.71
CA LYS A 338 -6.96 1.82 -22.73
C LYS A 338 -6.08 0.61 -22.42
N TRP A 339 -6.49 -0.23 -21.48
CA TRP A 339 -5.74 -1.38 -21.00
C TRP A 339 -6.49 -2.71 -21.17
N PRO A 340 -6.68 -3.18 -22.41
CA PRO A 340 -7.45 -4.40 -22.68
C PRO A 340 -6.97 -5.68 -21.98
N PRO A 341 -5.67 -5.82 -21.59
CA PRO A 341 -5.23 -6.97 -20.82
C PRO A 341 -5.75 -7.02 -19.38
N ALA A 342 -6.23 -5.90 -18.82
CA ALA A 342 -6.73 -5.86 -17.45
C ALA A 342 -7.95 -6.77 -17.26
N ARG A 343 -7.97 -7.52 -16.16
CA ARG A 343 -9.02 -8.47 -15.78
C ARG A 343 -9.64 -8.14 -14.44
N SER A 344 -9.00 -7.30 -13.65
CA SER A 344 -9.49 -6.89 -12.34
C SER A 344 -8.99 -5.51 -11.94
N VAL A 345 -9.71 -4.90 -10.98
CA VAL A 345 -9.27 -3.70 -10.25
C VAL A 345 -9.25 -4.03 -8.77
N LEU A 346 -8.16 -3.69 -8.10
CA LEU A 346 -8.03 -3.76 -6.65
C LEU A 346 -8.20 -2.36 -6.03
N THR A 347 -8.79 -2.30 -4.84
CA THR A 347 -8.93 -1.07 -4.04
C THR A 347 -8.97 -1.40 -2.55
N TRP A 348 -8.56 -0.44 -1.73
CA TRP A 348 -8.61 -0.50 -0.26
C TRP A 348 -9.41 0.68 0.27
N ASN A 349 -10.20 0.46 1.28
CA ASN A 349 -10.99 1.50 1.91
C ASN A 349 -11.21 1.20 3.39
N ALA A 350 -11.03 2.19 4.22
CA ALA A 350 -11.36 2.11 5.63
C ALA A 350 -12.77 1.53 5.86
N SER A 351 -12.91 0.58 6.77
CA SER A 351 -14.19 -0.10 7.05
C SER A 351 -15.30 0.85 7.52
N GLU A 352 -14.93 1.98 8.11
CA GLU A 352 -15.84 3.06 8.49
C GLU A 352 -16.25 3.96 7.30
N ASN A 353 -15.56 3.93 6.16
CA ASN A 353 -15.89 4.72 4.98
C ASN A 353 -17.08 4.13 4.19
N GLN A 354 -18.24 4.06 4.84
CA GLN A 354 -19.45 3.45 4.28
C GLN A 354 -19.87 4.09 2.96
N HIS A 355 -19.60 5.39 2.76
CA HIS A 355 -19.92 6.08 1.52
C HIS A 355 -19.12 5.52 0.34
N MET A 356 -17.79 5.41 0.47
CA MET A 356 -16.94 4.85 -0.59
C MET A 356 -17.21 3.36 -0.80
N LEU A 357 -17.44 2.61 0.27
CA LEU A 357 -17.82 1.21 0.18
C LEU A 357 -19.13 1.00 -0.59
N ALA A 358 -20.11 1.89 -0.41
CA ALA A 358 -21.38 1.84 -1.18
C ALA A 358 -21.16 2.13 -2.68
N ILE A 359 -20.33 3.12 -3.03
CA ILE A 359 -19.94 3.40 -4.41
C ILE A 359 -19.28 2.18 -5.04
N ASN A 360 -18.28 1.59 -4.36
CA ASN A 360 -17.58 0.43 -4.87
C ASN A 360 -18.51 -0.78 -5.05
N THR A 361 -19.40 -1.04 -4.09
CA THR A 361 -20.39 -2.11 -4.19
C THR A 361 -21.33 -1.90 -5.39
N ALA A 362 -21.79 -0.67 -5.63
CA ALA A 362 -22.63 -0.32 -6.78
C ALA A 362 -21.89 -0.51 -8.13
N LEU A 363 -20.57 -0.25 -8.18
CA LEU A 363 -19.73 -0.56 -9.34
C LEU A 363 -19.50 -2.06 -9.52
N GLY A 364 -19.68 -2.88 -8.49
CA GLY A 364 -19.54 -4.34 -8.53
C GLY A 364 -18.30 -4.88 -7.84
N PHE A 365 -17.57 -4.06 -7.11
CA PHE A 365 -16.50 -4.53 -6.26
C PHE A 365 -17.02 -5.50 -5.18
N ARG A 366 -16.26 -6.53 -4.92
CA ARG A 366 -16.52 -7.53 -3.87
C ARG A 366 -15.34 -7.58 -2.90
N PRO A 367 -15.58 -7.85 -1.61
CA PRO A 367 -14.49 -8.02 -0.65
C PRO A 367 -13.52 -9.11 -1.11
N ALA A 368 -12.22 -8.86 -0.98
CA ALA A 368 -11.13 -9.78 -1.28
C ALA A 368 -10.30 -10.11 -0.05
N GLY A 369 -10.26 -9.21 0.93
CA GLY A 369 -9.51 -9.36 2.18
C GLY A 369 -9.63 -8.12 3.05
N TYR A 370 -8.78 -8.09 4.04
CA TYR A 370 -8.65 -6.98 4.97
C TYR A 370 -7.19 -6.56 5.07
N GLU A 371 -6.96 -5.29 5.39
CA GLU A 371 -5.67 -4.75 5.77
C GLU A 371 -5.79 -4.10 7.14
N GLY A 372 -4.90 -4.46 8.06
CA GLY A 372 -4.85 -3.86 9.38
C GLY A 372 -3.81 -2.78 9.45
N GLU A 373 -4.21 -1.58 9.89
CA GLU A 373 -3.36 -0.46 10.17
C GLU A 373 -2.98 -0.44 11.64
N TRP A 374 -1.71 -0.58 11.90
CA TRP A 374 -1.15 -0.75 13.23
C TRP A 374 -0.31 0.45 13.63
N GLN A 375 -0.46 0.89 14.86
CA GLN A 375 0.40 1.92 15.41
C GLN A 375 0.95 1.53 16.77
N LYS A 376 2.22 1.89 17.02
CA LYS A 376 2.89 1.77 18.32
C LYS A 376 3.53 3.10 18.68
N ARG A 377 3.17 3.66 19.83
CA ARG A 377 3.86 4.81 20.38
C ARG A 377 5.06 4.35 21.20
N LEU A 378 6.20 4.96 20.92
CA LEU A 378 7.42 4.73 21.68
C LEU A 378 7.38 5.62 22.93
N GLY A 379 7.59 5.02 24.09
CA GLY A 379 7.70 5.74 25.35
C GLY A 379 9.08 6.37 25.54
#